data_4ff6c47d07b895eaff3bfd383f93049f
#
_entry.id   4ff6c47d07b895eaff3bfd383f93049f
#
_cell.length_a   1.000
_cell.length_b   1.000
_cell.length_c   1.000
_cell.angle_alpha   90.00
_cell.angle_beta   90.00
_cell.angle_gamma   90.00
#
_symmetry.space_group_name_H-M   'P 1'
#
loop_
_entity.id
_entity.type
_entity.pdbx_description
1 polymer ?
#
loop_
_entity_poly.entity_id
_entity_poly.type
_entity_poly.pdbx_seq_one_letter_code
_entity_poly.pdbx_strand_id
1 'polypeptide(L)'
;MYRIYLLVFILLGIFLWNIKTWAINKSTCIECHQKITPGIVEQYFEGKMSKAGLDCSTCHGSEHKSMNDSQKAILPTPETCANCHPNQVKQFREGKHNLAWVAAKAMPMWAHQPNVIIGEGIKACSYCHKIGEKSQEEKKSFRYSNAQCDNCHTRHSFKKSEAQDPRTCQICHMGFDHPQWEMWSSSKHGIIWQIEGKESKRVPTCQTCHMSNGNHRVMTAWGFLALRLPEDDKEWLQYRITILQALGILDNKGKPTPRIEIVKVGKVARLTKEEFQAEREKMIKICANCHSENFAHKQLSAADQVIKEVDKIFAEAIKEVKALYEEGILKKPKGWTFAPDLLQLYEAKSSIEQDLYLMFLEYRMRTFQGAFHMNPDYTHWYGWAPMKQTLQKIKDEAEKLKVKKRVKK
;
A
#
# COMPACT_ATOMS: atom_id res chain seq x y z
N MET A 1 61.54 -42.64 -6.16
CA MET A 1 60.19 -43.13 -5.70
C MET A 1 59.65 -42.41 -4.46
N TYR A 2 60.45 -42.01 -3.49
CA TYR A 2 60.00 -41.36 -2.25
C TYR A 2 59.35 -39.95 -2.43
N ARG A 3 59.71 -39.19 -3.46
CA ARG A 3 59.16 -37.82 -3.69
C ARG A 3 57.72 -37.82 -4.26
N ILE A 4 57.28 -38.88 -4.89
CA ILE A 4 55.90 -38.97 -5.47
C ILE A 4 54.89 -39.30 -4.38
N TYR A 5 55.26 -40.13 -3.42
CA TYR A 5 54.36 -40.46 -2.31
C TYR A 5 54.10 -39.29 -1.34
N LEU A 6 55.08 -38.37 -1.17
CA LEU A 6 54.91 -37.20 -0.30
C LEU A 6 53.94 -36.19 -0.91
N LEU A 7 53.93 -36.00 -2.23
CA LEU A 7 52.99 -35.12 -2.93
C LEU A 7 51.54 -35.64 -2.91
N VAL A 8 51.36 -36.97 -3.02
CA VAL A 8 50.03 -37.60 -2.97
C VAL A 8 49.43 -37.49 -1.55
N PHE A 9 50.24 -37.63 -0.50
CA PHE A 9 49.76 -37.43 0.87
C PHE A 9 49.45 -35.97 1.20
N ILE A 10 50.18 -34.99 0.67
CA ILE A 10 49.86 -33.57 0.83
C ILE A 10 48.58 -33.18 0.08
N LEU A 11 48.34 -33.69 -1.12
CA LEU A 11 47.13 -33.45 -1.90
C LEU A 11 45.89 -34.12 -1.25
N LEU A 12 46.01 -35.33 -0.69
CA LEU A 12 44.96 -35.99 0.04
C LEU A 12 44.67 -35.28 1.37
N GLY A 13 45.69 -34.77 2.07
CA GLY A 13 45.53 -33.98 3.26
C GLY A 13 44.81 -32.63 3.04
N ILE A 14 45.11 -31.97 1.89
CA ILE A 14 44.44 -30.71 1.52
C ILE A 14 42.99 -30.95 1.10
N PHE A 15 42.69 -32.10 0.46
CA PHE A 15 41.32 -32.45 0.09
C PHE A 15 40.45 -32.84 1.30
N LEU A 16 41.03 -33.40 2.35
CA LEU A 16 40.30 -33.74 3.59
C LEU A 16 40.11 -32.54 4.51
N TRP A 17 40.87 -31.45 4.37
CA TRP A 17 40.72 -30.26 5.20
C TRP A 17 39.67 -29.25 4.72
N ASN A 18 39.12 -29.45 3.51
CA ASN A 18 38.03 -28.60 3.01
C ASN A 18 36.63 -29.18 3.21
N ILE A 19 36.47 -30.33 3.82
CA ILE A 19 35.19 -30.77 4.36
C ILE A 19 35.05 -30.13 5.74
N LYS A 20 34.83 -28.83 5.82
CA LYS A 20 34.08 -28.26 6.93
C LYS A 20 32.69 -28.90 6.88
N THR A 21 32.54 -30.06 7.47
CA THR A 21 31.25 -30.56 7.89
C THR A 21 30.69 -29.49 8.82
N TRP A 22 29.84 -28.66 8.28
CA TRP A 22 28.90 -27.93 9.09
C TRP A 22 28.11 -29.03 9.81
N ALA A 23 28.51 -29.38 11.02
CA ALA A 23 27.67 -30.11 11.94
C ALA A 23 26.46 -29.22 12.21
N ILE A 24 25.49 -29.27 11.29
CA ILE A 24 24.18 -28.70 11.49
C ILE A 24 23.62 -29.46 12.68
N ASN A 25 23.55 -28.80 13.82
CA ASN A 25 22.84 -29.31 14.96
C ASN A 25 21.38 -29.46 14.51
N LYS A 26 21.01 -30.64 13.98
CA LYS A 26 19.66 -30.89 13.49
C LYS A 26 18.75 -30.88 14.70
N SER A 27 18.05 -29.75 14.89
CA SER A 27 16.99 -29.72 15.89
C SER A 27 15.91 -30.72 15.53
N THR A 28 15.20 -31.27 16.50
CA THR A 28 14.07 -32.19 16.29
C THR A 28 12.99 -31.58 15.37
N CYS A 29 12.90 -30.25 15.35
CA CYS A 29 12.03 -29.51 14.42
C CYS A 29 12.42 -29.77 12.95
N ILE A 30 13.71 -29.64 12.64
CA ILE A 30 14.25 -29.84 11.29
C ILE A 30 14.05 -31.30 10.85
N GLU A 31 14.34 -32.26 11.72
CA GLU A 31 14.22 -33.69 11.40
C GLU A 31 12.78 -34.08 11.04
N CYS A 32 11.81 -33.54 11.76
CA CYS A 32 10.39 -33.75 11.49
C CYS A 32 9.95 -33.02 10.23
N HIS A 33 10.19 -31.71 10.16
CA HIS A 33 9.72 -30.87 9.06
C HIS A 33 10.42 -31.15 7.73
N GLN A 34 11.63 -31.73 7.74
CA GLN A 34 12.29 -32.22 6.52
C GLN A 34 11.45 -33.30 5.82
N LYS A 35 10.65 -34.06 6.58
CA LYS A 35 9.77 -35.14 6.05
C LYS A 35 8.38 -34.60 5.69
N ILE A 36 7.86 -33.63 6.45
CA ILE A 36 6.45 -33.19 6.34
C ILE A 36 6.34 -31.95 5.47
N THR A 37 7.26 -30.98 5.62
CA THR A 37 7.28 -29.69 4.91
C THR A 37 8.69 -29.33 4.47
N PRO A 38 9.33 -30.12 3.57
CA PRO A 38 10.73 -29.98 3.20
C PRO A 38 11.06 -28.59 2.66
N GLY A 39 10.17 -27.96 1.89
CA GLY A 39 10.38 -26.62 1.34
C GLY A 39 10.56 -25.52 2.41
N ILE A 40 9.95 -25.66 3.58
CA ILE A 40 10.18 -24.74 4.71
C ILE A 40 11.61 -24.85 5.21
N VAL A 41 12.11 -26.09 5.33
CA VAL A 41 13.48 -26.38 5.80
C VAL A 41 14.51 -25.90 4.78
N GLU A 42 14.26 -26.12 3.49
CA GLU A 42 15.13 -25.61 2.40
C GLU A 42 15.23 -24.08 2.45
N GLN A 43 14.09 -23.40 2.49
CA GLN A 43 14.03 -21.93 2.57
C GLN A 43 14.74 -21.39 3.83
N TYR A 44 14.58 -22.05 4.98
CA TYR A 44 15.29 -21.69 6.20
C TYR A 44 16.81 -21.76 6.01
N PHE A 45 17.34 -22.84 5.42
CA PHE A 45 18.78 -22.97 5.17
C PHE A 45 19.33 -21.97 4.13
N GLU A 46 18.52 -21.51 3.21
CA GLU A 46 18.91 -20.44 2.30
C GLU A 46 19.06 -19.08 3.02
N GLY A 47 18.35 -18.89 4.13
CA GLY A 47 18.26 -17.65 4.88
C GLY A 47 19.52 -17.30 5.66
N LYS A 48 19.62 -16.03 6.07
CA LYS A 48 20.70 -15.57 6.94
C LYS A 48 20.50 -15.97 8.39
N MET A 49 19.26 -16.22 8.81
CA MET A 49 18.95 -16.59 10.21
C MET A 49 19.53 -17.94 10.58
N SER A 50 19.42 -18.95 9.69
CA SER A 50 20.06 -20.25 9.89
C SER A 50 21.58 -20.16 9.97
N LYS A 51 22.17 -19.30 9.13
CA LYS A 51 23.62 -19.03 9.12
C LYS A 51 24.10 -18.28 10.36
N ALA A 52 23.21 -17.55 11.02
CA ALA A 52 23.46 -16.88 12.31
C ALA A 52 23.19 -17.80 13.50
N GLY A 53 22.87 -19.09 13.28
CA GLY A 53 22.63 -20.06 14.33
C GLY A 53 21.27 -19.95 15.03
N LEU A 54 20.33 -19.17 14.48
CA LEU A 54 18.96 -19.10 15.01
C LEU A 54 18.22 -20.37 14.62
N ASP A 55 17.53 -20.97 15.57
CA ASP A 55 16.77 -22.18 15.36
C ASP A 55 15.26 -21.88 15.23
N CYS A 56 14.46 -22.85 14.81
CA CYS A 56 13.04 -22.68 14.59
C CYS A 56 12.30 -22.24 15.87
N SER A 57 12.74 -22.73 17.04
CA SER A 57 12.13 -22.40 18.33
C SER A 57 12.28 -20.93 18.71
N THR A 58 13.29 -20.24 18.19
CA THR A 58 13.50 -18.79 18.40
C THR A 58 12.25 -17.99 17.97
N CYS A 59 11.55 -18.44 16.92
CA CYS A 59 10.37 -17.77 16.40
C CYS A 59 9.07 -18.49 16.79
N HIS A 60 9.09 -19.82 16.85
CA HIS A 60 7.90 -20.64 17.01
C HIS A 60 7.70 -21.22 18.41
N GLY A 61 8.62 -20.93 19.32
CA GLY A 61 8.61 -21.52 20.67
C GLY A 61 8.97 -23.02 20.66
N SER A 62 8.99 -23.63 21.83
CA SER A 62 9.42 -25.02 22.03
C SER A 62 8.31 -25.99 22.45
N GLU A 63 7.07 -25.53 22.51
CA GLU A 63 5.94 -26.31 23.03
C GLU A 63 5.32 -27.28 22.02
N HIS A 64 5.50 -27.04 20.73
CA HIS A 64 5.09 -27.94 19.66
C HIS A 64 6.08 -29.11 19.54
N LYS A 65 5.59 -30.34 19.71
CA LYS A 65 6.40 -31.54 19.72
C LYS A 65 5.93 -32.63 18.73
N SER A 66 4.70 -32.54 18.24
CA SER A 66 4.10 -33.60 17.42
C SER A 66 3.06 -33.01 16.44
N MET A 67 2.61 -33.82 15.49
CA MET A 67 1.55 -33.41 14.54
C MET A 67 0.24 -33.06 15.24
N ASN A 68 -0.04 -33.65 16.42
CA ASN A 68 -1.29 -33.46 17.12
C ASN A 68 -1.35 -32.18 17.96
N ASP A 69 -0.24 -31.50 18.13
CA ASP A 69 -0.14 -30.28 18.94
C ASP A 69 0.38 -29.06 18.16
N SER A 70 0.17 -29.05 16.84
CA SER A 70 0.63 -27.98 15.95
C SER A 70 0.13 -26.58 16.36
N GLN A 71 -1.02 -26.47 17.03
CA GLN A 71 -1.56 -25.24 17.57
C GLN A 71 -0.71 -24.62 18.68
N LYS A 72 0.19 -25.40 19.32
CA LYS A 72 1.15 -24.90 20.32
C LYS A 72 2.32 -24.13 19.71
N ALA A 73 2.56 -24.30 18.41
CA ALA A 73 3.56 -23.49 17.72
C ALA A 73 3.14 -22.01 17.74
N ILE A 74 3.99 -21.17 18.31
CA ILE A 74 3.78 -19.73 18.31
C ILE A 74 3.95 -19.24 16.87
N LEU A 75 3.00 -18.43 16.39
CA LEU A 75 3.18 -17.72 15.14
C LEU A 75 3.80 -16.36 15.41
N PRO A 76 4.92 -16.03 14.73
CA PRO A 76 5.65 -14.80 14.98
C PRO A 76 4.78 -13.55 14.78
N THR A 77 5.12 -12.53 15.55
CA THR A 77 4.58 -11.16 15.42
C THR A 77 5.74 -10.19 15.23
N PRO A 78 5.49 -8.90 14.96
CA PRO A 78 6.57 -7.90 14.92
C PRO A 78 7.41 -7.89 16.20
N GLU A 79 6.82 -8.19 17.37
CA GLU A 79 7.52 -8.27 18.65
C GLU A 79 8.60 -9.37 18.64
N THR A 80 8.30 -10.51 18.03
CA THR A 80 9.30 -11.58 17.84
C THR A 80 10.51 -11.07 17.04
N CYS A 81 10.25 -10.29 15.99
CA CYS A 81 11.30 -9.68 15.17
C CYS A 81 12.08 -8.59 15.95
N ALA A 82 11.39 -7.86 16.85
CA ALA A 82 11.98 -6.76 17.63
C ALA A 82 13.12 -7.20 18.55
N ASN A 83 13.16 -8.47 18.95
CA ASN A 83 14.25 -9.00 19.78
C ASN A 83 15.63 -8.82 19.13
N CYS A 84 15.69 -8.80 17.79
CA CYS A 84 16.93 -8.59 17.04
C CYS A 84 16.87 -7.37 16.11
N HIS A 85 15.66 -6.93 15.72
CA HIS A 85 15.42 -5.84 14.77
C HIS A 85 14.56 -4.70 15.37
N PRO A 86 14.91 -4.14 16.56
CA PRO A 86 14.06 -3.18 17.27
C PRO A 86 13.81 -1.89 16.47
N ASN A 87 14.83 -1.41 15.75
CA ASN A 87 14.71 -0.19 14.95
C ASN A 87 13.75 -0.35 13.78
N GLN A 88 13.80 -1.46 13.06
CA GLN A 88 12.94 -1.76 11.93
C GLN A 88 11.47 -1.90 12.39
N VAL A 89 11.25 -2.58 13.50
CA VAL A 89 9.92 -2.72 14.09
C VAL A 89 9.38 -1.37 14.57
N LYS A 90 10.19 -0.56 15.23
CA LYS A 90 9.81 0.81 15.63
C LYS A 90 9.39 1.63 14.40
N GLN A 91 10.22 1.66 13.36
CA GLN A 91 9.92 2.38 12.11
C GLN A 91 8.63 1.85 11.45
N PHE A 92 8.44 0.53 11.38
CA PHE A 92 7.23 -0.08 10.85
C PHE A 92 5.98 0.39 11.61
N ARG A 93 6.02 0.39 12.95
CA ARG A 93 4.91 0.87 13.78
C ARG A 93 4.56 2.34 13.57
N GLU A 94 5.53 3.17 13.27
CA GLU A 94 5.33 4.59 12.92
C GLU A 94 4.77 4.79 11.51
N GLY A 95 4.82 3.74 10.67
CA GLY A 95 4.51 3.79 9.24
C GLY A 95 3.06 3.50 8.90
N LYS A 96 2.77 3.66 7.61
CA LYS A 96 1.42 3.45 7.05
C LYS A 96 0.97 1.99 7.10
N HIS A 97 1.87 1.05 6.90
CA HIS A 97 1.52 -0.37 6.89
C HIS A 97 1.00 -0.84 8.26
N ASN A 98 1.50 -0.29 9.37
CA ASN A 98 0.96 -0.60 10.70
C ASN A 98 -0.50 -0.18 10.88
N LEU A 99 -0.95 0.80 10.12
CA LEU A 99 -2.32 1.32 10.17
C LEU A 99 -3.25 0.70 9.10
N ALA A 100 -2.71 -0.12 8.19
CA ALA A 100 -3.45 -0.56 7.01
C ALA A 100 -4.69 -1.39 7.37
N TRP A 101 -4.60 -2.29 8.35
CA TRP A 101 -5.74 -3.07 8.83
C TRP A 101 -6.85 -2.19 9.42
N VAL A 102 -6.49 -1.30 10.33
CA VAL A 102 -7.45 -0.39 10.98
C VAL A 102 -8.06 0.57 9.96
N ALA A 103 -7.25 1.11 9.06
CA ALA A 103 -7.72 2.00 8.00
C ALA A 103 -8.70 1.31 7.05
N ALA A 104 -8.42 0.08 6.64
CA ALA A 104 -9.32 -0.70 5.79
C ALA A 104 -10.66 -0.97 6.49
N LYS A 105 -10.64 -1.38 7.76
CA LYS A 105 -11.86 -1.62 8.54
C LYS A 105 -12.70 -0.37 8.79
N ALA A 106 -12.07 0.81 8.83
CA ALA A 106 -12.77 2.07 8.95
C ALA A 106 -13.50 2.50 7.67
N MET A 107 -13.22 1.87 6.55
CA MET A 107 -13.92 2.14 5.29
C MET A 107 -15.28 1.45 5.27
N PRO A 108 -16.40 2.16 5.03
CA PRO A 108 -17.75 1.58 5.03
C PRO A 108 -17.88 0.36 4.11
N MET A 109 -17.21 0.38 2.94
CA MET A 109 -17.23 -0.74 2.00
C MET A 109 -16.73 -2.06 2.60
N TRP A 110 -15.80 -2.00 3.56
CA TRP A 110 -15.33 -3.21 4.25
C TRP A 110 -16.44 -3.86 5.07
N ALA A 111 -17.16 -3.06 5.85
CA ALA A 111 -18.23 -3.55 6.71
C ALA A 111 -19.42 -4.15 5.94
N HIS A 112 -19.63 -3.73 4.70
CA HIS A 112 -20.75 -4.14 3.87
C HIS A 112 -20.42 -5.28 2.89
N GLN A 113 -19.15 -5.70 2.81
CA GLN A 113 -18.77 -6.82 1.94
C GLN A 113 -19.13 -8.17 2.59
N PRO A 114 -19.56 -9.17 1.80
CA PRO A 114 -19.71 -10.53 2.31
C PRO A 114 -18.41 -11.08 2.89
N ASN A 115 -18.49 -11.85 3.95
CA ASN A 115 -17.31 -12.46 4.60
C ASN A 115 -16.44 -13.28 3.62
N VAL A 116 -17.04 -13.86 2.58
CA VAL A 116 -16.30 -14.57 1.53
C VAL A 116 -15.36 -13.65 0.74
N ILE A 117 -15.65 -12.35 0.66
CA ILE A 117 -14.83 -11.37 -0.04
C ILE A 117 -13.72 -10.82 0.86
N ILE A 118 -13.97 -10.61 2.15
CA ILE A 118 -13.04 -9.95 3.08
C ILE A 118 -12.37 -10.92 4.07
N GLY A 119 -12.62 -12.22 3.96
CA GLY A 119 -12.09 -13.20 4.88
C GLY A 119 -10.57 -13.37 4.84
N GLU A 120 -10.04 -14.22 5.70
CA GLU A 120 -8.61 -14.50 5.82
C GLU A 120 -8.05 -15.27 4.61
N GLY A 121 -6.73 -15.20 4.43
CA GLY A 121 -5.97 -15.97 3.44
C GLY A 121 -6.01 -15.35 2.05
N ILE A 122 -6.40 -16.13 1.05
CA ILE A 122 -6.46 -15.71 -0.36
C ILE A 122 -7.73 -14.93 -0.70
N LYS A 123 -8.54 -14.58 0.30
CA LYS A 123 -9.82 -13.93 0.07
C LYS A 123 -9.63 -12.42 -0.10
N ALA A 124 -9.93 -11.97 -1.28
CA ALA A 124 -10.03 -10.58 -1.74
C ALA A 124 -9.34 -9.50 -0.86
N CYS A 125 -10.10 -8.65 -0.19
CA CYS A 125 -9.57 -7.48 0.52
C CYS A 125 -8.50 -7.84 1.57
N SER A 126 -8.70 -8.89 2.35
CA SER A 126 -7.76 -9.28 3.41
C SER A 126 -6.48 -9.91 2.89
N TYR A 127 -6.41 -10.29 1.61
CA TYR A 127 -5.16 -10.75 1.02
C TYR A 127 -4.07 -9.67 1.08
N CYS A 128 -4.42 -8.44 0.74
CA CYS A 128 -3.52 -7.28 0.78
C CYS A 128 -3.61 -6.50 2.09
N HIS A 129 -4.83 -6.26 2.60
CA HIS A 129 -5.09 -5.45 3.79
C HIS A 129 -4.94 -6.21 5.13
N LYS A 130 -4.19 -7.30 5.16
CA LYS A 130 -3.92 -8.07 6.39
C LYS A 130 -2.81 -7.48 7.26
N ILE A 131 -2.03 -6.54 6.73
CA ILE A 131 -0.92 -5.88 7.45
C ILE A 131 -1.52 -4.84 8.39
N GLY A 132 -0.96 -4.74 9.60
CA GLY A 132 -1.34 -3.72 10.55
C GLY A 132 -1.75 -4.30 11.90
N GLU A 133 -1.95 -3.40 12.84
CA GLU A 133 -2.28 -3.75 14.21
C GLU A 133 -3.68 -4.37 14.31
N LYS A 134 -3.79 -5.46 15.07
CA LYS A 134 -5.00 -6.23 15.30
C LYS A 134 -5.26 -6.39 16.79
N SER A 135 -6.54 -6.46 17.19
CA SER A 135 -6.93 -6.86 18.54
C SER A 135 -6.50 -8.32 18.84
N GLN A 136 -6.57 -8.75 20.08
CA GLN A 136 -6.21 -10.12 20.45
C GLN A 136 -7.16 -11.15 19.81
N GLU A 137 -8.44 -10.82 19.69
CA GLU A 137 -9.46 -11.64 19.02
C GLU A 137 -9.15 -11.75 17.52
N GLU A 138 -8.81 -10.64 16.87
CA GLU A 138 -8.42 -10.62 15.46
C GLU A 138 -7.13 -11.39 15.22
N LYS A 139 -6.15 -11.32 16.12
CA LYS A 139 -4.92 -12.12 16.03
C LYS A 139 -5.20 -13.62 16.08
N LYS A 140 -6.21 -14.05 16.82
CA LYS A 140 -6.66 -15.46 16.83
C LYS A 140 -7.34 -15.85 15.53
N SER A 141 -8.24 -14.99 15.02
CA SER A 141 -8.99 -15.23 13.78
C SER A 141 -8.11 -15.17 12.53
N PHE A 142 -7.12 -14.25 12.51
CA PHE A 142 -6.19 -14.04 11.39
C PHE A 142 -4.79 -14.56 11.71
N ARG A 143 -4.71 -15.76 12.25
CA ARG A 143 -3.50 -16.36 12.80
C ARG A 143 -2.28 -16.24 11.87
N TYR A 144 -2.44 -16.53 10.58
CA TYR A 144 -1.34 -16.53 9.60
C TYR A 144 -0.95 -15.14 9.05
N SER A 145 -1.61 -14.08 9.51
CA SER A 145 -1.35 -12.70 9.08
C SER A 145 -0.67 -11.86 10.16
N ASN A 146 -0.20 -12.47 11.24
CA ASN A 146 0.29 -11.73 12.41
C ASN A 146 1.78 -11.37 12.33
N ALA A 147 2.57 -12.08 11.54
CA ALA A 147 4.00 -11.80 11.40
C ALA A 147 4.28 -10.46 10.72
N GLN A 148 3.46 -10.06 9.79
CA GLN A 148 3.45 -8.77 9.08
C GLN A 148 4.73 -8.49 8.27
N CYS A 149 5.91 -8.70 8.85
CA CYS A 149 7.22 -8.52 8.20
C CYS A 149 7.39 -9.50 7.02
N ASP A 150 6.77 -10.66 7.09
CA ASP A 150 6.81 -11.72 6.08
C ASP A 150 6.01 -11.41 4.80
N ASN A 151 5.30 -10.29 4.77
CA ASN A 151 4.68 -9.81 3.53
C ASN A 151 5.70 -9.22 2.54
N CYS A 152 6.85 -8.78 3.04
CA CYS A 152 7.95 -8.26 2.22
C CYS A 152 9.19 -9.15 2.30
N HIS A 153 9.46 -9.75 3.46
CA HIS A 153 10.55 -10.67 3.71
C HIS A 153 10.00 -12.10 3.74
N THR A 154 9.83 -12.70 2.57
CA THR A 154 9.13 -13.99 2.49
C THR A 154 9.78 -15.05 3.36
N ARG A 155 8.97 -15.64 4.19
CA ARG A 155 9.36 -16.76 5.06
C ARG A 155 9.63 -18.02 4.20
N HIS A 156 10.61 -18.82 4.52
CA HIS A 156 11.45 -18.80 5.73
C HIS A 156 12.86 -18.32 5.39
N SER A 157 13.12 -17.90 4.15
CA SER A 157 14.43 -17.41 3.72
C SER A 157 14.70 -15.97 4.19
N PHE A 158 13.66 -15.15 4.32
CA PHE A 158 13.72 -13.74 4.73
C PHE A 158 14.80 -12.95 3.99
N LYS A 159 14.93 -13.17 2.68
CA LYS A 159 15.98 -12.56 1.85
C LYS A 159 15.75 -11.05 1.72
N LYS A 160 16.79 -10.26 2.05
CA LYS A 160 16.79 -8.82 1.81
C LYS A 160 16.67 -8.47 0.33
N SER A 161 17.29 -9.26 -0.55
CA SER A 161 17.26 -9.07 -2.00
C SER A 161 15.86 -9.21 -2.60
N GLU A 162 15.00 -10.04 -2.00
CA GLU A 162 13.59 -10.16 -2.37
C GLU A 162 12.81 -8.91 -1.93
N ALA A 163 12.94 -8.51 -0.66
CA ALA A 163 12.29 -7.31 -0.16
C ALA A 163 12.75 -6.01 -0.85
N GLN A 164 13.92 -6.01 -1.48
CA GLN A 164 14.43 -4.90 -2.29
C GLN A 164 13.99 -4.94 -3.76
N ASP A 165 13.38 -6.02 -4.21
CA ASP A 165 12.77 -6.10 -5.54
C ASP A 165 11.43 -5.34 -5.54
N PRO A 166 11.20 -4.41 -6.47
CA PRO A 166 9.95 -3.64 -6.51
C PRO A 166 8.71 -4.52 -6.73
N ARG A 167 8.85 -5.72 -7.31
CA ARG A 167 7.76 -6.70 -7.46
C ARG A 167 7.19 -7.18 -6.12
N THR A 168 7.95 -7.10 -5.04
CA THR A 168 7.44 -7.36 -3.69
C THR A 168 6.31 -6.39 -3.31
N CYS A 169 6.38 -5.13 -3.77
CA CYS A 169 5.33 -4.14 -3.54
C CYS A 169 4.11 -4.38 -4.45
N GLN A 170 4.35 -4.90 -5.66
CA GLN A 170 3.31 -5.19 -6.66
C GLN A 170 2.21 -6.10 -6.12
N ILE A 171 2.55 -7.07 -5.27
CA ILE A 171 1.59 -8.04 -4.71
C ILE A 171 0.34 -7.37 -4.13
N CYS A 172 0.50 -6.16 -3.56
CA CYS A 172 -0.58 -5.41 -2.94
C CYS A 172 -0.83 -4.04 -3.62
N HIS A 173 0.20 -3.43 -4.22
CA HIS A 173 0.14 -2.12 -4.85
C HIS A 173 -0.10 -2.21 -6.36
N MET A 174 -1.23 -2.80 -6.73
CA MET A 174 -1.73 -2.95 -8.10
C MET A 174 -3.26 -2.88 -8.11
N GLY A 175 -3.84 -2.70 -9.28
CA GLY A 175 -5.30 -2.76 -9.43
C GLY A 175 -5.94 -1.40 -9.71
N PHE A 176 -7.26 -1.29 -9.46
CA PHE A 176 -8.03 -0.17 -9.99
C PHE A 176 -7.88 1.14 -9.22
N ASP A 177 -7.78 1.10 -7.90
CA ASP A 177 -7.76 2.29 -7.02
C ASP A 177 -6.35 2.67 -6.52
N HIS A 178 -5.39 1.76 -6.65
CA HIS A 178 -4.00 1.98 -6.22
C HIS A 178 -2.98 1.28 -7.12
N PRO A 179 -3.02 1.55 -8.45
CA PRO A 179 -2.17 0.90 -9.46
C PRO A 179 -0.74 1.47 -9.49
N GLN A 180 -0.06 1.54 -8.34
CA GLN A 180 1.27 2.13 -8.25
C GLN A 180 2.31 1.34 -9.04
N TRP A 181 2.15 0.00 -9.10
CA TRP A 181 3.00 -0.83 -9.94
C TRP A 181 2.87 -0.48 -11.41
N GLU A 182 1.65 -0.42 -11.93
CA GLU A 182 1.38 -0.11 -13.33
C GLU A 182 1.91 1.27 -13.71
N MET A 183 1.73 2.26 -12.85
CA MET A 183 2.22 3.62 -13.07
C MET A 183 3.73 3.69 -13.07
N TRP A 184 4.39 3.05 -12.09
CA TRP A 184 5.83 3.07 -11.99
C TRP A 184 6.47 2.20 -13.08
N SER A 185 5.98 0.98 -13.33
CA SER A 185 6.59 0.05 -14.29
C SER A 185 6.52 0.55 -15.73
N SER A 186 5.49 1.32 -16.08
CA SER A 186 5.37 1.97 -17.41
C SER A 186 5.94 3.38 -17.45
N SER A 187 6.44 3.92 -16.34
CA SER A 187 7.19 5.18 -16.31
C SER A 187 8.60 5.02 -16.87
N LYS A 188 9.28 6.14 -17.15
CA LYS A 188 10.69 6.10 -17.61
C LYS A 188 11.59 5.35 -16.60
N HIS A 189 11.38 5.53 -15.31
CA HIS A 189 12.13 4.80 -14.27
C HIS A 189 11.88 3.28 -14.38
N GLY A 190 10.62 2.87 -14.41
CA GLY A 190 10.26 1.47 -14.46
C GLY A 190 10.73 0.77 -15.74
N ILE A 191 10.63 1.44 -16.88
CA ILE A 191 11.12 0.89 -18.16
C ILE A 191 12.64 0.67 -18.12
N ILE A 192 13.41 1.62 -17.60
CA ILE A 192 14.87 1.44 -17.47
C ILE A 192 15.16 0.25 -16.53
N TRP A 193 14.43 0.14 -15.41
CA TRP A 193 14.60 -1.01 -14.51
C TRP A 193 14.30 -2.34 -15.20
N GLN A 194 13.28 -2.42 -16.04
CA GLN A 194 12.94 -3.63 -16.79
C GLN A 194 14.01 -4.00 -17.81
N ILE A 195 14.68 -3.01 -18.40
CA ILE A 195 15.76 -3.23 -19.37
C ILE A 195 17.06 -3.67 -18.67
N GLU A 196 17.44 -2.99 -17.59
CA GLU A 196 18.73 -3.18 -16.93
C GLU A 196 18.70 -4.20 -15.79
N GLY A 197 17.50 -4.50 -15.27
CA GLY A 197 17.32 -5.44 -14.17
C GLY A 197 17.66 -4.87 -12.80
N LYS A 198 17.60 -5.75 -11.81
CA LYS A 198 17.77 -5.41 -10.37
C LYS A 198 19.14 -4.88 -9.98
N GLU A 199 20.15 -5.10 -10.79
CA GLU A 199 21.53 -4.64 -10.55
C GLU A 199 21.74 -3.19 -11.01
N SER A 200 20.77 -2.58 -11.67
CA SER A 200 20.84 -1.18 -12.08
C SER A 200 20.95 -0.24 -10.88
N LYS A 201 21.98 0.61 -10.91
CA LYS A 201 22.21 1.64 -9.88
C LYS A 201 21.65 3.01 -10.26
N ARG A 202 21.15 3.16 -11.48
CA ARG A 202 20.66 4.47 -11.99
C ARG A 202 19.16 4.60 -12.01
N VAL A 203 18.45 3.62 -11.50
CA VAL A 203 16.98 3.63 -11.48
C VAL A 203 16.47 3.52 -10.05
N PRO A 204 15.64 4.47 -9.60
CA PRO A 204 14.96 4.35 -8.32
C PRO A 204 13.85 3.30 -8.40
N THR A 205 13.80 2.41 -7.43
CA THR A 205 12.71 1.48 -7.18
C THR A 205 11.70 2.06 -6.17
N CYS A 206 10.62 1.32 -5.90
CA CYS A 206 9.67 1.70 -4.85
C CYS A 206 10.39 1.96 -3.52
N GLN A 207 11.31 1.05 -3.15
CA GLN A 207 12.06 1.14 -1.90
C GLN A 207 13.01 2.35 -1.86
N THR A 208 13.57 2.75 -2.99
CA THR A 208 14.42 3.95 -3.07
C THR A 208 13.68 5.21 -2.63
N CYS A 209 12.44 5.36 -3.10
CA CYS A 209 11.62 6.54 -2.81
C CYS A 209 10.87 6.44 -1.49
N HIS A 210 10.31 5.27 -1.17
CA HIS A 210 9.41 5.10 -0.02
C HIS A 210 10.07 4.50 1.22
N MET A 211 11.23 3.89 1.07
CA MET A 211 12.02 3.26 2.14
C MET A 211 13.50 3.71 2.09
N SER A 212 13.73 4.98 1.78
CA SER A 212 15.09 5.50 1.63
C SER A 212 15.96 5.12 2.83
N ASN A 213 17.20 4.66 2.54
CA ASN A 213 18.14 4.13 3.52
C ASN A 213 17.60 2.94 4.35
N GLY A 214 16.66 2.17 3.80
CA GLY A 214 16.08 1.01 4.49
C GLY A 214 15.11 1.38 5.62
N ASN A 215 14.54 2.57 5.60
CA ASN A 215 13.58 3.03 6.60
C ASN A 215 12.23 2.34 6.40
N HIS A 216 11.76 1.62 7.42
CA HIS A 216 10.53 0.82 7.39
C HIS A 216 9.24 1.60 7.68
N ARG A 217 9.28 2.93 7.83
CA ARG A 217 8.07 3.75 7.97
C ARG A 217 7.18 3.72 6.72
N VAL A 218 7.76 3.48 5.56
CA VAL A 218 7.07 3.42 4.26
C VAL A 218 6.06 4.56 4.13
N MET A 219 6.56 5.78 3.99
CA MET A 219 5.76 7.00 3.95
C MET A 219 5.80 7.64 2.56
N THR A 220 4.74 8.34 2.23
CA THR A 220 4.69 9.22 1.07
C THR A 220 4.69 10.68 1.50
N ALA A 221 5.12 11.60 0.63
CA ALA A 221 5.00 13.02 0.86
C ALA A 221 3.53 13.48 0.91
N TRP A 222 2.62 12.71 0.30
CA TRP A 222 1.18 12.98 0.21
C TRP A 222 0.40 11.93 0.97
N GLY A 223 -0.77 12.29 1.47
CA GLY A 223 -1.72 11.33 2.03
C GLY A 223 -2.40 10.51 0.93
N PHE A 224 -3.07 9.42 1.30
CA PHE A 224 -3.78 8.51 0.39
C PHE A 224 -4.75 9.24 -0.56
N LEU A 225 -5.49 10.22 -0.06
CA LEU A 225 -6.46 10.98 -0.85
C LEU A 225 -5.87 12.26 -1.48
N ALA A 226 -4.56 12.46 -1.42
CA ALA A 226 -3.89 13.71 -1.80
C ALA A 226 -4.53 14.95 -1.13
N LEU A 227 -5.04 14.78 0.08
CA LEU A 227 -5.71 15.86 0.80
C LEU A 227 -4.67 16.72 1.51
N ARG A 228 -4.55 17.94 1.07
CA ARG A 228 -4.05 19.10 1.81
C ARG A 228 -5.02 20.24 1.56
N LEU A 229 -5.03 21.23 2.42
CA LEU A 229 -5.72 22.49 2.12
C LEU A 229 -4.73 23.42 1.43
N PRO A 230 -4.91 23.73 0.13
CA PRO A 230 -4.06 24.68 -0.59
C PRO A 230 -4.47 26.12 -0.27
N GLU A 231 -4.17 26.56 0.94
CA GLU A 231 -4.57 27.88 1.47
C GLU A 231 -3.97 29.06 0.66
N ASP A 232 -2.89 28.79 -0.04
CA ASP A 232 -2.19 29.70 -0.96
C ASP A 232 -2.86 29.82 -2.34
N ASP A 233 -3.86 28.99 -2.65
CA ASP A 233 -4.63 29.01 -3.90
C ASP A 233 -6.13 28.92 -3.61
N LYS A 234 -6.77 30.10 -3.61
CA LYS A 234 -8.20 30.23 -3.25
C LYS A 234 -9.13 29.40 -4.13
N GLU A 235 -8.82 29.28 -5.40
CA GLU A 235 -9.63 28.49 -6.34
C GLU A 235 -9.51 27.01 -6.06
N TRP A 236 -8.30 26.49 -5.89
CA TRP A 236 -8.06 25.10 -5.54
C TRP A 236 -8.65 24.76 -4.17
N LEU A 237 -8.54 25.68 -3.21
CA LEU A 237 -9.14 25.54 -1.89
C LEU A 237 -10.66 25.27 -1.97
N GLN A 238 -11.39 25.98 -2.84
CA GLN A 238 -12.81 25.77 -3.03
C GLN A 238 -13.14 24.37 -3.60
N TYR A 239 -12.34 23.88 -4.54
CA TYR A 239 -12.48 22.52 -5.05
C TYR A 239 -12.26 21.50 -3.93
N ARG A 240 -11.22 21.69 -3.11
CA ARG A 240 -10.94 20.82 -1.95
C ARG A 240 -12.03 20.84 -0.90
N ILE A 241 -12.57 21.99 -0.57
CA ILE A 241 -13.71 22.12 0.35
C ILE A 241 -14.91 21.30 -0.17
N THR A 242 -15.24 21.41 -1.44
CA THR A 242 -16.33 20.63 -2.05
C THR A 242 -16.08 19.12 -1.92
N ILE A 243 -14.88 18.65 -2.19
CA ILE A 243 -14.49 17.23 -2.05
C ILE A 243 -14.56 16.79 -0.58
N LEU A 244 -14.04 17.59 0.35
CA LEU A 244 -14.04 17.27 1.77
C LEU A 244 -15.45 17.23 2.37
N GLN A 245 -16.37 18.07 1.86
CA GLN A 245 -17.79 18.03 2.23
C GLN A 245 -18.44 16.73 1.72
N ALA A 246 -18.19 16.35 0.49
CA ALA A 246 -18.70 15.10 -0.09
C ALA A 246 -18.09 13.84 0.55
N LEU A 247 -16.90 13.96 1.14
CA LEU A 247 -16.31 12.91 2.02
C LEU A 247 -16.84 12.95 3.44
N GLY A 248 -17.63 13.96 3.79
CA GLY A 248 -18.13 14.17 5.15
C GLY A 248 -17.06 14.51 6.18
N ILE A 249 -15.90 14.98 5.75
CA ILE A 249 -14.82 15.47 6.62
C ILE A 249 -15.14 16.89 7.09
N LEU A 250 -15.76 17.69 6.22
CA LEU A 250 -16.32 19.00 6.54
C LEU A 250 -17.85 18.97 6.44
N ASP A 251 -18.51 19.74 7.26
CA ASP A 251 -19.95 20.01 7.15
C ASP A 251 -20.24 21.08 6.06
N ASN A 252 -21.51 21.37 5.83
CA ASN A 252 -21.93 22.37 4.84
C ASN A 252 -21.45 23.79 5.17
N LYS A 253 -21.02 24.06 6.41
CA LYS A 253 -20.46 25.33 6.86
C LYS A 253 -18.93 25.35 6.81
N GLY A 254 -18.31 24.26 6.31
CA GLY A 254 -16.86 24.11 6.24
C GLY A 254 -16.20 23.76 7.58
N LYS A 255 -16.96 23.37 8.60
CA LYS A 255 -16.42 22.96 9.90
C LYS A 255 -16.07 21.46 9.89
N PRO A 256 -14.99 21.06 10.58
CA PRO A 256 -14.64 19.64 10.72
C PRO A 256 -15.76 18.84 11.39
N THR A 257 -16.01 17.64 10.85
CA THR A 257 -16.90 16.64 11.44
C THR A 257 -16.10 15.62 12.26
N PRO A 258 -16.74 14.69 13.00
CA PRO A 258 -16.03 13.59 13.67
C PRO A 258 -15.21 12.70 12.74
N ARG A 259 -15.51 12.66 11.42
CA ARG A 259 -14.69 11.90 10.43
C ARG A 259 -13.25 12.42 10.32
N ILE A 260 -12.96 13.66 10.75
CA ILE A 260 -11.59 14.21 10.76
C ILE A 260 -10.66 13.36 11.65
N GLU A 261 -11.19 12.72 12.69
CA GLU A 261 -10.36 11.88 13.57
C GLU A 261 -9.83 10.63 12.84
N ILE A 262 -10.59 10.06 11.91
CA ILE A 262 -10.13 8.95 11.06
C ILE A 262 -8.98 9.43 10.18
N VAL A 263 -9.08 10.64 9.63
CA VAL A 263 -8.02 11.26 8.81
C VAL A 263 -6.73 11.41 9.62
N LYS A 264 -6.83 11.88 10.87
CA LYS A 264 -5.69 12.07 11.77
C LYS A 264 -5.06 10.74 12.15
N VAL A 265 -5.83 9.80 12.67
CA VAL A 265 -5.35 8.48 13.11
C VAL A 265 -4.75 7.69 11.95
N GLY A 266 -5.46 7.63 10.82
CA GLY A 266 -4.99 6.94 9.62
C GLY A 266 -3.87 7.66 8.88
N LYS A 267 -3.55 8.90 9.24
CA LYS A 267 -2.57 9.75 8.53
C LYS A 267 -2.82 9.76 7.01
N VAL A 268 -4.09 9.77 6.60
CA VAL A 268 -4.50 9.67 5.19
C VAL A 268 -4.34 11.00 4.44
N ALA A 269 -4.03 12.09 5.14
CA ALA A 269 -3.76 13.41 4.61
C ALA A 269 -2.64 14.10 5.37
N ARG A 270 -2.06 15.15 4.77
CA ARG A 270 -1.22 16.13 5.46
C ARG A 270 -2.14 17.31 5.82
N LEU A 271 -2.34 17.54 7.10
CA LEU A 271 -3.35 18.49 7.58
C LEU A 271 -2.86 19.93 7.58
N THR A 272 -1.55 20.15 7.70
CA THR A 272 -0.95 21.48 7.68
C THR A 272 0.00 21.67 6.49
N LYS A 273 0.23 22.92 6.13
CA LYS A 273 1.19 23.30 5.09
C LYS A 273 2.61 22.86 5.48
N GLU A 274 2.97 23.02 6.73
CA GLU A 274 4.28 22.69 7.28
C GLU A 274 4.54 21.16 7.20
N GLU A 275 3.57 20.34 7.59
CA GLU A 275 3.67 18.88 7.45
C GLU A 275 3.83 18.47 5.99
N PHE A 276 3.02 19.03 5.11
CA PHE A 276 3.10 18.75 3.68
C PHE A 276 4.47 19.15 3.11
N GLN A 277 4.96 20.34 3.42
CA GLN A 277 6.24 20.86 2.92
C GLN A 277 7.41 20.04 3.47
N ALA A 278 7.39 19.68 4.76
CA ALA A 278 8.44 18.86 5.37
C ALA A 278 8.58 17.48 4.71
N GLU A 279 7.46 16.83 4.39
CA GLU A 279 7.50 15.54 3.71
C GLU A 279 7.89 15.69 2.22
N ARG A 280 7.51 16.80 1.58
CA ARG A 280 7.89 17.10 0.20
C ARG A 280 9.40 17.31 0.07
N GLU A 281 10.02 18.06 0.99
CA GLU A 281 11.46 18.29 1.02
C GLU A 281 12.25 16.98 1.18
N LYS A 282 11.75 16.03 1.95
CA LYS A 282 12.36 14.70 2.03
C LYS A 282 12.36 13.98 0.68
N MET A 283 11.26 14.10 -0.08
CA MET A 283 11.18 13.50 -1.41
C MET A 283 12.11 14.20 -2.41
N ILE A 284 12.19 15.53 -2.36
CA ILE A 284 13.11 16.32 -3.21
C ILE A 284 14.54 15.89 -2.98
N LYS A 285 14.98 15.70 -1.72
CA LYS A 285 16.33 15.20 -1.40
C LYS A 285 16.60 13.82 -1.98
N ILE A 286 15.60 12.95 -2.06
CA ILE A 286 15.74 11.65 -2.72
C ILE A 286 15.93 11.83 -4.23
N CYS A 287 15.10 12.67 -4.86
CA CYS A 287 15.25 13.00 -6.29
C CYS A 287 16.61 13.62 -6.61
N ALA A 288 17.13 14.44 -5.71
CA ALA A 288 18.41 15.16 -5.84
C ALA A 288 19.65 14.24 -5.88
N ASN A 289 19.52 12.95 -5.54
CA ASN A 289 20.59 11.98 -5.75
C ASN A 289 20.94 11.78 -7.25
N CYS A 290 20.00 12.07 -8.15
CA CYS A 290 20.18 11.89 -9.60
C CYS A 290 19.78 13.13 -10.43
N HIS A 291 18.91 13.97 -9.93
CA HIS A 291 18.38 15.15 -10.61
C HIS A 291 18.78 16.43 -9.88
N SER A 292 18.79 17.59 -10.56
CA SER A 292 18.92 18.84 -9.84
C SER A 292 17.68 19.10 -8.98
N GLU A 293 17.84 19.75 -7.84
CA GLU A 293 16.72 20.14 -6.97
C GLU A 293 15.68 20.98 -7.73
N ASN A 294 16.15 21.91 -8.57
CA ASN A 294 15.25 22.73 -9.41
C ASN A 294 14.39 21.86 -10.35
N PHE A 295 14.97 20.82 -10.95
CA PHE A 295 14.20 19.86 -11.75
C PHE A 295 13.15 19.15 -10.89
N ALA A 296 13.53 18.64 -9.73
CA ALA A 296 12.62 17.95 -8.82
C ALA A 296 11.46 18.87 -8.37
N HIS A 297 11.75 20.11 -7.98
CA HIS A 297 10.74 21.11 -7.65
C HIS A 297 9.77 21.36 -8.81
N LYS A 298 10.28 21.56 -10.02
CA LYS A 298 9.44 21.78 -11.22
C LYS A 298 8.52 20.60 -11.50
N GLN A 299 9.03 19.37 -11.43
CA GLN A 299 8.23 18.16 -11.69
C GLN A 299 7.12 17.97 -10.64
N LEU A 300 7.43 18.16 -9.37
CA LEU A 300 6.43 18.05 -8.31
C LEU A 300 5.39 19.19 -8.36
N SER A 301 5.80 20.40 -8.74
CA SER A 301 4.87 21.52 -8.97
C SER A 301 3.97 21.28 -10.19
N ALA A 302 4.50 20.69 -11.26
CA ALA A 302 3.68 20.29 -12.40
C ALA A 302 2.64 19.23 -12.01
N ALA A 303 3.03 18.24 -11.18
CA ALA A 303 2.09 17.27 -10.63
C ALA A 303 0.99 17.93 -9.79
N ASP A 304 1.31 18.96 -8.98
CA ASP A 304 0.30 19.73 -8.24
C ASP A 304 -0.72 20.39 -9.18
N GLN A 305 -0.29 20.94 -10.31
CA GLN A 305 -1.20 21.55 -11.29
C GLN A 305 -2.15 20.49 -11.90
N VAL A 306 -1.65 19.28 -12.17
CA VAL A 306 -2.50 18.16 -12.62
C VAL A 306 -3.56 17.84 -11.56
N ILE A 307 -3.18 17.84 -10.28
CA ILE A 307 -4.14 17.59 -9.19
C ILE A 307 -5.17 18.70 -9.08
N LYS A 308 -4.77 19.96 -9.23
CA LYS A 308 -5.71 21.09 -9.23
C LYS A 308 -6.76 20.95 -10.34
N GLU A 309 -6.33 20.61 -11.55
CA GLU A 309 -7.24 20.41 -12.69
C GLU A 309 -8.22 19.25 -12.44
N VAL A 310 -7.74 18.13 -11.92
CA VAL A 310 -8.59 16.98 -11.59
C VAL A 310 -9.57 17.29 -10.46
N ASP A 311 -9.14 18.00 -9.44
CA ASP A 311 -10.02 18.45 -8.36
C ASP A 311 -11.13 19.39 -8.84
N LYS A 312 -10.82 20.26 -9.82
CA LYS A 312 -11.83 21.10 -10.50
C LYS A 312 -12.90 20.25 -11.16
N ILE A 313 -12.48 19.31 -12.02
CA ILE A 313 -13.40 18.41 -12.74
C ILE A 313 -14.26 17.63 -11.75
N PHE A 314 -13.65 17.09 -10.69
CA PHE A 314 -14.34 16.29 -9.70
C PHE A 314 -15.30 17.11 -8.83
N ALA A 315 -14.90 18.32 -8.41
CA ALA A 315 -15.78 19.22 -7.68
C ALA A 315 -17.01 19.64 -8.50
N GLU A 316 -16.86 19.79 -9.81
CA GLU A 316 -17.99 20.05 -10.74
C GLU A 316 -18.95 18.85 -10.76
N ALA A 317 -18.46 17.62 -10.91
CA ALA A 317 -19.29 16.41 -10.88
C ALA A 317 -20.04 16.25 -9.55
N ILE A 318 -19.37 16.53 -8.42
CA ILE A 318 -19.99 16.51 -7.08
C ILE A 318 -21.16 17.51 -7.03
N LYS A 319 -21.00 18.71 -7.55
CA LYS A 319 -22.04 19.75 -7.55
C LYS A 319 -23.25 19.33 -8.37
N GLU A 320 -23.06 18.70 -9.55
CA GLU A 320 -24.14 18.20 -10.39
C GLU A 320 -24.97 17.12 -9.65
N VAL A 321 -24.30 16.15 -9.05
CA VAL A 321 -24.99 15.07 -8.32
C VAL A 321 -25.65 15.61 -7.05
N LYS A 322 -25.00 16.53 -6.32
CA LYS A 322 -25.55 17.17 -5.13
C LYS A 322 -26.85 17.92 -5.44
N ALA A 323 -26.89 18.68 -6.54
CA ALA A 323 -28.09 19.38 -6.97
C ALA A 323 -29.29 18.44 -7.19
N LEU A 324 -29.07 17.22 -7.71
CA LEU A 324 -30.14 16.24 -7.89
C LEU A 324 -30.71 15.76 -6.55
N TYR A 325 -29.90 15.64 -5.52
CA TYR A 325 -30.37 15.33 -4.16
C TYR A 325 -31.13 16.50 -3.55
N GLU A 326 -30.64 17.72 -3.68
CA GLU A 326 -31.29 18.95 -3.19
C GLU A 326 -32.63 19.19 -3.87
N GLU A 327 -32.74 18.93 -5.15
CA GLU A 327 -33.97 18.99 -5.89
C GLU A 327 -34.94 17.79 -5.63
N GLY A 328 -34.51 16.78 -4.85
CA GLY A 328 -35.29 15.57 -4.56
C GLY A 328 -35.52 14.68 -5.80
N ILE A 329 -34.63 14.75 -6.81
CA ILE A 329 -34.58 13.84 -7.96
C ILE A 329 -33.95 12.53 -7.57
N LEU A 330 -32.79 12.60 -6.89
CA LEU A 330 -32.21 11.48 -6.18
C LEU A 330 -32.69 11.49 -4.73
N LYS A 331 -33.00 10.32 -4.20
CA LYS A 331 -33.44 10.16 -2.83
C LYS A 331 -32.24 9.79 -1.95
N LYS A 332 -31.98 10.60 -0.94
CA LYS A 332 -30.96 10.30 0.06
C LYS A 332 -31.27 8.95 0.74
N PRO A 333 -30.35 7.97 0.72
CA PRO A 333 -30.55 6.68 1.39
C PRO A 333 -30.83 6.84 2.88
N LYS A 334 -31.62 5.91 3.43
CA LYS A 334 -31.92 5.89 4.87
C LYS A 334 -30.62 5.70 5.66
N GLY A 335 -30.43 6.52 6.67
CA GLY A 335 -29.22 6.47 7.52
C GLY A 335 -28.08 7.39 7.08
N TRP A 336 -28.12 7.94 5.88
CA TRP A 336 -27.12 8.92 5.48
C TRP A 336 -27.41 10.29 6.10
N THR A 337 -26.37 10.91 6.65
CA THR A 337 -26.49 12.26 7.24
C THR A 337 -26.46 13.35 6.18
N PHE A 338 -25.73 13.13 5.08
CA PHE A 338 -25.61 14.03 3.93
C PHE A 338 -25.55 13.22 2.62
N ALA A 339 -25.66 13.89 1.48
CA ALA A 339 -25.56 13.30 0.15
C ALA A 339 -24.99 14.34 -0.86
N PRO A 340 -24.16 13.91 -1.82
CA PRO A 340 -23.60 12.56 -1.92
C PRO A 340 -22.58 12.27 -0.80
N ASP A 341 -22.53 11.02 -0.31
CA ASP A 341 -21.46 10.54 0.56
C ASP A 341 -20.52 9.63 -0.25
N LEU A 342 -19.38 10.16 -0.66
CA LEU A 342 -18.42 9.47 -1.54
C LEU A 342 -17.96 8.11 -0.99
N LEU A 343 -17.90 7.96 0.34
CA LEU A 343 -17.46 6.72 0.96
C LEU A 343 -18.54 5.63 0.94
N GLN A 344 -19.78 5.97 0.60
CA GLN A 344 -20.91 5.03 0.56
C GLN A 344 -21.51 4.83 -0.83
N LEU A 345 -21.01 5.53 -1.86
CA LEU A 345 -21.53 5.44 -3.22
C LEU A 345 -21.28 4.10 -3.91
N TYR A 346 -20.41 3.25 -3.39
CA TYR A 346 -20.21 1.91 -3.93
C TYR A 346 -21.47 1.03 -3.88
N GLU A 347 -22.44 1.34 -3.02
CA GLU A 347 -23.76 0.72 -2.95
C GLU A 347 -24.85 1.52 -3.69
N ALA A 348 -24.47 2.58 -4.39
CA ALA A 348 -25.42 3.43 -5.08
C ALA A 348 -26.22 2.68 -6.14
N LYS A 349 -27.50 3.00 -6.21
CA LYS A 349 -28.47 2.31 -7.08
C LYS A 349 -28.67 2.97 -8.43
N SER A 350 -28.14 4.18 -8.63
CA SER A 350 -28.22 4.89 -9.88
C SER A 350 -26.90 4.94 -10.61
N SER A 351 -26.93 4.95 -11.94
CA SER A 351 -25.72 5.02 -12.78
C SER A 351 -24.91 6.28 -12.52
N ILE A 352 -25.57 7.41 -12.31
CA ILE A 352 -24.91 8.71 -12.07
C ILE A 352 -24.13 8.73 -10.74
N GLU A 353 -24.65 8.05 -9.72
CA GLU A 353 -23.94 7.92 -8.44
C GLU A 353 -22.73 6.98 -8.56
N GLN A 354 -22.90 5.89 -9.33
CA GLN A 354 -21.79 4.97 -9.60
C GLN A 354 -20.70 5.63 -10.46
N ASP A 355 -21.06 6.45 -11.44
CA ASP A 355 -20.12 7.24 -12.22
C ASP A 355 -19.33 8.23 -11.33
N LEU A 356 -20.00 8.89 -10.39
CA LEU A 356 -19.33 9.75 -9.42
C LEU A 356 -18.37 8.98 -8.50
N TYR A 357 -18.73 7.76 -8.09
CA TYR A 357 -17.88 6.88 -7.32
C TYR A 357 -16.63 6.46 -8.09
N LEU A 358 -16.77 6.07 -9.37
CA LEU A 358 -15.63 5.74 -10.24
C LEU A 358 -14.71 6.94 -10.45
N MET A 359 -15.28 8.15 -10.62
CA MET A 359 -14.46 9.38 -10.67
C MET A 359 -13.64 9.58 -9.40
N PHE A 360 -14.21 9.32 -8.23
CA PHE A 360 -13.53 9.47 -6.95
C PHE A 360 -12.42 8.45 -6.76
N LEU A 361 -12.79 7.17 -6.80
CA LEU A 361 -11.92 6.10 -6.31
C LEU A 361 -10.94 5.61 -7.39
N GLU A 362 -11.33 5.68 -8.65
CA GLU A 362 -10.51 5.16 -9.75
C GLU A 362 -9.81 6.28 -10.52
N TYR A 363 -10.54 7.12 -11.23
CA TYR A 363 -9.93 8.02 -12.23
C TYR A 363 -9.15 9.16 -11.58
N ARG A 364 -9.68 9.77 -10.52
CA ARG A 364 -8.97 10.79 -9.76
C ARG A 364 -7.70 10.23 -9.13
N MET A 365 -7.79 9.03 -8.54
CA MET A 365 -6.63 8.38 -7.92
C MET A 365 -5.55 8.05 -8.95
N ARG A 366 -5.93 7.53 -10.11
CA ARG A 366 -5.01 7.26 -11.23
C ARG A 366 -4.34 8.53 -11.74
N THR A 367 -5.07 9.62 -11.90
CA THR A 367 -4.50 10.89 -12.36
C THR A 367 -3.45 11.41 -11.39
N PHE A 368 -3.81 11.49 -10.12
CA PHE A 368 -2.93 12.05 -9.11
C PHE A 368 -1.72 11.16 -8.85
N GLN A 369 -1.91 9.86 -8.70
CA GLN A 369 -0.80 8.94 -8.44
C GLN A 369 0.11 8.81 -9.66
N GLY A 370 -0.44 8.77 -10.87
CA GLY A 370 0.32 8.75 -12.11
C GLY A 370 1.22 9.97 -12.26
N ALA A 371 0.70 11.17 -11.95
CA ALA A 371 1.47 12.41 -11.98
C ALA A 371 2.66 12.37 -11.01
N PHE A 372 2.47 11.86 -9.79
CA PHE A 372 3.55 11.74 -8.81
C PHE A 372 4.49 10.55 -9.04
N HIS A 373 4.11 9.59 -9.88
CA HIS A 373 5.02 8.55 -10.38
C HIS A 373 5.68 8.93 -11.71
N MET A 374 5.57 10.20 -12.12
CA MET A 374 6.20 10.74 -13.33
C MET A 374 5.84 9.96 -14.59
N ASN A 375 4.55 9.58 -14.69
CA ASN A 375 4.01 8.85 -15.83
C ASN A 375 2.90 9.66 -16.52
N PRO A 376 3.24 10.55 -17.45
CA PRO A 376 2.28 11.42 -18.11
C PRO A 376 1.26 10.65 -18.98
N ASP A 377 1.69 9.58 -19.63
CA ASP A 377 0.82 8.75 -20.46
C ASP A 377 -0.26 8.07 -19.61
N TYR A 378 0.15 7.43 -18.52
CA TYR A 378 -0.78 6.80 -17.58
C TYR A 378 -1.75 7.83 -16.96
N THR A 379 -1.20 8.97 -16.52
CA THR A 379 -1.96 10.10 -15.96
C THR A 379 -3.05 10.57 -16.92
N HIS A 380 -2.73 10.71 -18.20
CA HIS A 380 -3.67 11.20 -19.22
C HIS A 380 -4.73 10.14 -19.56
N TRP A 381 -4.31 8.96 -20.04
CA TRP A 381 -5.24 7.99 -20.64
C TRP A 381 -6.04 7.19 -19.63
N TYR A 382 -5.48 6.86 -18.48
CA TYR A 382 -6.16 6.06 -17.46
C TYR A 382 -6.76 6.89 -16.33
N GLY A 383 -6.44 8.18 -16.27
CA GLY A 383 -6.92 9.10 -15.25
C GLY A 383 -7.72 10.28 -15.79
N TRP A 384 -7.04 11.29 -16.33
CA TRP A 384 -7.66 12.57 -16.71
C TRP A 384 -8.71 12.44 -17.83
N ALA A 385 -8.42 11.71 -18.90
CA ALA A 385 -9.37 11.58 -20.01
C ALA A 385 -10.68 10.88 -19.57
N PRO A 386 -10.66 9.75 -18.83
CA PRO A 386 -11.86 9.19 -18.23
C PRO A 386 -12.59 10.15 -17.29
N MET A 387 -11.89 10.98 -16.51
CA MET A 387 -12.51 12.03 -15.68
C MET A 387 -13.35 13.00 -16.51
N LYS A 388 -12.79 13.49 -17.61
CA LYS A 388 -13.49 14.41 -18.53
C LYS A 388 -14.72 13.76 -19.18
N GLN A 389 -14.57 12.53 -19.67
CA GLN A 389 -15.66 11.78 -20.28
C GLN A 389 -16.79 11.52 -19.28
N THR A 390 -16.45 11.11 -18.07
CA THR A 390 -17.43 10.79 -17.03
C THR A 390 -18.14 12.05 -16.52
N LEU A 391 -17.46 13.18 -16.41
CA LEU A 391 -18.12 14.44 -16.10
C LEU A 391 -19.19 14.80 -17.13
N GLN A 392 -18.89 14.64 -18.43
CA GLN A 392 -19.91 14.89 -19.48
C GLN A 392 -21.08 13.92 -19.37
N LYS A 393 -20.81 12.63 -19.13
CA LYS A 393 -21.85 11.62 -18.91
C LYS A 393 -22.75 11.95 -17.71
N ILE A 394 -22.16 12.40 -16.60
CA ILE A 394 -22.90 12.86 -15.40
C ILE A 394 -23.81 14.05 -15.76
N LYS A 395 -23.30 15.04 -16.49
CA LYS A 395 -24.12 16.21 -16.92
C LYS A 395 -25.29 15.81 -17.80
N ASP A 396 -25.05 14.96 -18.80
CA ASP A 396 -26.09 14.50 -19.72
C ASP A 396 -27.17 13.71 -18.98
N GLU A 397 -26.78 12.84 -18.05
CA GLU A 397 -27.73 12.06 -17.26
C GLU A 397 -28.50 12.94 -16.24
N ALA A 398 -27.82 13.92 -15.63
CA ALA A 398 -28.48 14.88 -14.75
C ALA A 398 -29.57 15.66 -15.47
N GLU A 399 -29.31 16.14 -16.69
CA GLU A 399 -30.34 16.83 -17.49
C GLU A 399 -31.51 15.92 -17.85
N LYS A 400 -31.27 14.69 -18.28
CA LYS A 400 -32.32 13.70 -18.54
C LYS A 400 -33.19 13.47 -17.30
N LEU A 401 -32.62 13.34 -16.14
CA LEU A 401 -33.35 13.15 -14.87
C LEU A 401 -34.19 14.37 -14.52
N LYS A 402 -33.66 15.60 -14.69
CA LYS A 402 -34.37 16.86 -14.49
C LYS A 402 -35.57 16.98 -15.43
N VAL A 403 -35.41 16.69 -16.73
CA VAL A 403 -36.50 16.69 -17.72
C VAL A 403 -37.59 15.65 -17.34
N LYS A 404 -37.20 14.43 -17.00
CA LYS A 404 -38.15 13.38 -16.62
C LYS A 404 -38.99 13.78 -15.38
N LYS A 405 -38.42 14.53 -14.44
CA LYS A 405 -39.17 15.05 -13.28
C LYS A 405 -40.16 16.15 -13.68
N ARG A 406 -39.76 17.05 -14.60
CA ARG A 406 -40.66 18.13 -15.10
C ARG A 406 -41.89 17.55 -15.83
N VAL A 407 -41.71 16.49 -16.63
CA VAL A 407 -42.81 15.83 -17.39
C VAL A 407 -43.74 15.05 -16.46
N LYS A 408 -43.32 14.64 -15.29
CA LYS A 408 -44.14 13.90 -14.30
C LYS A 408 -44.93 14.80 -13.34
N LYS A 409 -44.69 16.10 -13.34
CA LYS A 409 -45.45 17.13 -12.60
C LYS A 409 -46.53 17.72 -13.50
#